data_d8c8d533ed11e1e1e17a149321fc97fe
#
_entry.id   d8c8d533ed11e1e1e17a149321fc97fe
#
_cell.length_a   1.000
_cell.length_b   1.000
_cell.length_c   1.000
_cell.angle_alpha   90.00
_cell.angle_beta   90.00
_cell.angle_gamma   90.00
#
_symmetry.space_group_name_H-M   'P 1'
#
loop_
_entity.id
_entity.type
_entity.pdbx_description
1 polymer ?
#
loop_
_entity_poly.entity_id
_entity_poly.type
_entity_poly.pdbx_seq_one_letter_code
_entity_poly.pdbx_strand_id
1 'polypeptide(L)'
;MNNKIILRALLAAGVLGVSGLVFAHGDVTPQAVNTKGLPALGEEWLDENPYRAPSEHHDLAVQIGSSAYNQNCARCHGLEAISGGIAPDLRELEASYDGDEWYKERVINGAVRDGAVYMPRMADTLSQEALWAIRTYI
;
A
#
# COMPACT_ATOMS: atom_id res chain seq x y z
N MET A 1 -0.10 44.59 41.49
CA MET A 1 -0.44 43.43 40.63
C MET A 1 0.02 42.19 41.37
N ASN A 2 -0.90 41.26 41.69
CA ASN A 2 -0.62 40.19 42.68
C ASN A 2 0.26 39.10 42.03
N ASN A 3 1.43 38.81 42.59
CA ASN A 3 2.40 37.80 42.10
C ASN A 3 1.76 36.41 41.88
N LYS A 4 0.66 36.11 42.57
CA LYS A 4 -0.09 34.87 42.40
C LYS A 4 -0.86 34.80 41.06
N ILE A 5 -1.24 35.94 40.48
CA ILE A 5 -1.93 36.02 39.15
C ILE A 5 -0.92 35.80 38.04
N ILE A 6 0.27 36.38 38.19
CA ILE A 6 1.37 36.24 37.20
C ILE A 6 1.87 34.78 37.17
N LEU A 7 2.01 34.14 38.34
CA LEU A 7 2.43 32.73 38.41
C LEU A 7 1.40 31.76 37.79
N ARG A 8 0.08 32.06 37.99
CA ARG A 8 -0.99 31.26 37.36
C ARG A 8 -1.09 31.46 35.86
N ALA A 9 -0.82 32.66 35.35
CA ALA A 9 -0.77 32.94 33.91
C ALA A 9 0.42 32.24 33.25
N LEU A 10 1.58 32.17 33.88
CA LEU A 10 2.76 31.48 33.38
C LEU A 10 2.59 29.95 33.38
N LEU A 11 1.88 29.38 34.35
CA LEU A 11 1.54 27.96 34.39
C LEU A 11 0.53 27.57 33.32
N ALA A 12 -0.46 28.46 33.02
CA ALA A 12 -1.42 28.22 31.95
C ALA A 12 -0.82 28.32 30.55
N ALA A 13 0.18 29.19 30.34
CA ALA A 13 0.90 29.33 29.07
C ALA A 13 1.84 28.13 28.79
N GLY A 14 2.37 27.48 29.86
CA GLY A 14 3.27 26.32 29.73
C GLY A 14 2.55 25.02 29.30
N VAL A 15 1.24 24.91 29.51
CA VAL A 15 0.45 23.70 29.17
C VAL A 15 0.02 23.69 27.69
N LEU A 16 -0.03 24.84 27.03
CA LEU A 16 -0.42 24.97 25.61
C LEU A 16 0.74 24.73 24.61
N GLY A 17 1.96 24.54 25.11
CA GLY A 17 3.18 24.42 24.26
C GLY A 17 3.60 22.99 23.92
N VAL A 18 2.92 21.94 24.41
CA VAL A 18 3.18 20.55 24.02
C VAL A 18 2.18 20.15 22.93
N SER A 19 2.18 20.87 21.81
CA SER A 19 1.66 20.34 20.57
C SER A 19 2.61 19.23 20.13
N GLY A 20 2.29 17.98 20.49
CA GLY A 20 3.03 16.82 20.06
C GLY A 20 3.19 16.86 18.55
N LEU A 21 4.42 16.73 18.08
CA LEU A 21 4.72 16.38 16.70
C LEU A 21 4.09 15.01 16.46
N VAL A 22 2.83 15.02 16.03
CA VAL A 22 2.17 13.81 15.52
C VAL A 22 2.87 13.54 14.20
N PHE A 23 3.81 12.61 14.20
CA PHE A 23 4.34 12.04 12.97
C PHE A 23 3.17 11.32 12.29
N ALA A 24 2.55 12.00 11.34
CA ALA A 24 1.46 11.47 10.53
C ALA A 24 1.94 10.46 9.46
N HIS A 25 3.08 9.84 9.68
CA HIS A 25 3.54 8.70 8.92
C HIS A 25 3.01 7.44 9.61
N GLY A 26 1.72 7.19 9.45
CA GLY A 26 1.13 5.94 9.91
C GLY A 26 1.76 4.78 9.14
N ASP A 27 2.24 3.81 9.88
CA ASP A 27 2.71 2.53 9.35
C ASP A 27 1.63 1.94 8.42
N VAL A 28 2.02 1.57 7.20
CA VAL A 28 1.11 0.90 6.27
C VAL A 28 1.11 -0.58 6.64
N THR A 29 0.12 -0.97 7.42
CA THR A 29 -0.12 -2.39 7.69
C THR A 29 -1.02 -2.95 6.60
N PRO A 30 -0.53 -3.87 5.75
CA PRO A 30 -1.36 -4.49 4.72
C PRO A 30 -2.57 -5.21 5.31
N GLN A 31 -3.70 -5.13 4.64
CA GLN A 31 -4.96 -5.74 5.05
C GLN A 31 -5.22 -7.02 4.26
N ALA A 32 -5.60 -8.09 4.95
CA ALA A 32 -5.93 -9.35 4.31
C ALA A 32 -7.04 -9.19 3.26
N VAL A 33 -6.90 -9.91 2.15
CA VAL A 33 -7.80 -9.87 0.99
C VAL A 33 -8.51 -11.20 0.84
N ASN A 34 -9.82 -11.15 0.64
CA ASN A 34 -10.61 -12.35 0.32
C ASN A 34 -10.50 -12.66 -1.18
N THR A 35 -9.84 -13.75 -1.51
CA THR A 35 -9.63 -14.22 -2.90
C THR A 35 -10.56 -15.34 -3.31
N LYS A 36 -11.68 -15.54 -2.59
CA LYS A 36 -12.64 -16.60 -2.87
C LYS A 36 -13.14 -16.54 -4.32
N GLY A 37 -13.01 -17.65 -5.01
CA GLY A 37 -13.40 -17.80 -6.41
C GLY A 37 -12.24 -17.72 -7.39
N LEU A 38 -11.09 -17.22 -6.98
CA LEU A 38 -9.85 -17.37 -7.75
C LEU A 38 -9.24 -18.76 -7.49
N PRO A 39 -8.57 -19.38 -8.47
CA PRO A 39 -7.85 -20.62 -8.26
C PRO A 39 -6.68 -20.41 -7.30
N ALA A 40 -6.41 -21.40 -6.45
CA ALA A 40 -5.23 -21.38 -5.59
C ALA A 40 -3.96 -21.50 -6.44
N LEU A 41 -3.00 -20.62 -6.23
CA LEU A 41 -1.74 -20.57 -6.99
C LEU A 41 -0.58 -21.29 -6.29
N GLY A 42 -0.76 -21.62 -5.00
CA GLY A 42 0.27 -22.30 -4.21
C GLY A 42 1.32 -21.34 -3.65
N GLU A 43 2.41 -21.92 -3.14
CA GLU A 43 3.48 -21.17 -2.46
C GLU A 43 4.56 -20.68 -3.41
N GLU A 44 4.79 -21.40 -4.53
CA GLU A 44 5.76 -20.99 -5.55
C GLU A 44 5.18 -19.86 -6.42
N TRP A 45 5.92 -18.77 -6.52
CA TRP A 45 5.49 -17.63 -7.31
C TRP A 45 5.51 -17.94 -8.80
N LEU A 46 4.39 -17.67 -9.45
CA LEU A 46 4.31 -17.68 -10.91
C LEU A 46 5.17 -16.54 -11.48
N ASP A 47 5.65 -16.74 -12.71
CA ASP A 47 6.46 -15.74 -13.41
C ASP A 47 5.62 -14.69 -14.12
N GLU A 48 4.38 -15.04 -14.47
CA GLU A 48 3.44 -14.16 -15.15
C GLU A 48 2.09 -14.12 -14.44
N ASN A 49 1.36 -13.02 -14.66
CA ASN A 49 0.02 -12.85 -14.14
C ASN A 49 -0.97 -13.87 -14.74
N PRO A 50 -1.46 -14.83 -13.95
CA PRO A 50 -2.36 -15.89 -14.44
C PRO A 50 -3.78 -15.39 -14.77
N TYR A 51 -4.11 -14.18 -14.33
CA TYR A 51 -5.45 -13.59 -14.50
C TYR A 51 -5.52 -12.55 -15.62
N ARG A 52 -4.40 -12.28 -16.32
CA ARG A 52 -4.39 -11.40 -17.50
C ARG A 52 -5.32 -11.98 -18.56
N ALA A 53 -6.06 -11.10 -19.25
CA ALA A 53 -6.91 -11.51 -20.35
C ALA A 53 -6.10 -12.25 -21.45
N PRO A 54 -6.62 -13.34 -22.04
CA PRO A 54 -8.01 -13.84 -21.96
C PRO A 54 -8.26 -14.93 -20.90
N SER A 55 -7.95 -14.69 -19.63
CA SER A 55 -8.24 -15.63 -18.54
C SER A 55 -9.74 -15.65 -18.21
N GLU A 56 -10.31 -16.83 -17.93
CA GLU A 56 -11.69 -16.98 -17.44
C GLU A 56 -11.92 -16.31 -16.07
N HIS A 57 -10.85 -16.11 -15.29
CA HIS A 57 -10.89 -15.47 -14.00
C HIS A 57 -10.60 -13.96 -14.04
N HIS A 58 -10.40 -13.39 -15.25
CA HIS A 58 -9.99 -12.00 -15.43
C HIS A 58 -10.93 -11.00 -14.71
N ASP A 59 -12.22 -11.08 -15.00
CA ASP A 59 -13.20 -10.11 -14.46
C ASP A 59 -13.30 -10.19 -12.92
N LEU A 60 -13.25 -11.39 -12.37
CA LEU A 60 -13.24 -11.60 -10.93
C LEU A 60 -11.94 -11.05 -10.31
N ALA A 61 -10.80 -11.28 -10.96
CA ALA A 61 -9.52 -10.76 -10.52
C ALA A 61 -9.49 -9.22 -10.53
N VAL A 62 -10.06 -8.58 -11.56
CA VAL A 62 -10.21 -7.12 -11.61
C VAL A 62 -11.05 -6.60 -10.44
N GLN A 63 -12.18 -7.25 -10.11
CA GLN A 63 -13.03 -6.84 -8.99
C GLN A 63 -12.31 -6.96 -7.64
N ILE A 64 -11.69 -8.10 -7.38
CA ILE A 64 -10.92 -8.36 -6.16
C ILE A 64 -9.72 -7.40 -6.11
N GLY A 65 -9.00 -7.27 -7.20
CA GLY A 65 -7.83 -6.43 -7.34
C GLY A 65 -8.12 -4.96 -7.10
N SER A 66 -9.21 -4.43 -7.63
CA SER A 66 -9.65 -3.05 -7.39
C SER A 66 -9.89 -2.80 -5.89
N SER A 67 -10.64 -3.69 -5.24
CA SER A 67 -10.90 -3.59 -3.80
C SER A 67 -9.61 -3.69 -2.97
N ALA A 68 -8.77 -4.68 -3.28
CA ALA A 68 -7.50 -4.93 -2.62
C ALA A 68 -6.51 -3.78 -2.81
N TYR A 69 -6.44 -3.22 -4.02
CA TYR A 69 -5.64 -2.05 -4.35
C TYR A 69 -6.03 -0.83 -3.50
N ASN A 70 -7.32 -0.52 -3.44
CA ASN A 70 -7.81 0.61 -2.64
C ASN A 70 -7.50 0.47 -1.15
N GLN A 71 -7.50 -0.75 -0.62
CA GLN A 71 -7.19 -1.01 0.79
C GLN A 71 -5.69 -0.98 1.09
N ASN A 72 -4.84 -1.40 0.16
CA ASN A 72 -3.43 -1.70 0.44
C ASN A 72 -2.43 -0.80 -0.30
N CYS A 73 -2.79 -0.25 -1.46
CA CYS A 73 -1.86 0.41 -2.38
C CYS A 73 -2.17 1.90 -2.59
N ALA A 74 -3.46 2.25 -2.66
CA ALA A 74 -3.93 3.58 -3.05
C ALA A 74 -3.42 4.71 -2.14
N ARG A 75 -3.15 4.42 -0.87
CA ARG A 75 -2.61 5.40 0.07
C ARG A 75 -1.30 6.04 -0.42
N CYS A 76 -0.44 5.28 -1.09
CA CYS A 76 0.83 5.75 -1.62
C CYS A 76 0.79 5.96 -3.12
N HIS A 77 0.15 5.03 -3.86
CA HIS A 77 0.11 5.05 -5.32
C HIS A 77 -1.06 5.85 -5.92
N GLY A 78 -1.94 6.38 -5.06
CA GLY A 78 -3.10 7.19 -5.46
C GLY A 78 -4.32 6.34 -5.86
N LEU A 79 -5.48 6.98 -5.90
CA LEU A 79 -6.71 6.34 -6.36
C LEU A 79 -6.59 6.01 -7.85
N GLU A 80 -7.18 4.90 -8.27
CA GLU A 80 -7.17 4.44 -9.67
C GLU A 80 -5.74 4.28 -10.24
N ALA A 81 -4.76 4.00 -9.38
CA ALA A 81 -3.34 3.88 -9.70
C ALA A 81 -2.69 5.18 -10.23
N ILE A 82 -3.39 6.32 -10.13
CA ILE A 82 -2.92 7.65 -10.54
C ILE A 82 -2.06 8.24 -9.43
N SER A 83 -0.75 8.33 -9.67
CA SER A 83 0.18 8.80 -8.65
C SER A 83 -0.10 10.24 -8.20
N GLY A 84 -0.09 10.43 -6.86
CA GLY A 84 -0.05 11.74 -6.23
C GLY A 84 1.38 12.27 -5.96
N GLY A 85 2.42 11.60 -6.50
CA GLY A 85 3.82 12.00 -6.35
C GLY A 85 4.57 11.37 -5.16
N ILE A 86 3.89 10.59 -4.30
CA ILE A 86 4.53 9.88 -3.17
C ILE A 86 5.21 8.58 -3.66
N ALA A 87 4.55 7.84 -4.55
CA ALA A 87 5.02 6.61 -5.15
C ALA A 87 4.84 6.65 -6.68
N PRO A 88 5.45 5.74 -7.45
CA PRO A 88 5.28 5.70 -8.90
C PRO A 88 3.83 5.55 -9.35
N ASP A 89 3.51 6.08 -10.52
CA ASP A 89 2.25 5.86 -11.22
C ASP A 89 2.24 4.43 -11.78
N LEU A 90 1.31 3.60 -11.32
CA LEU A 90 1.32 2.18 -11.69
C LEU A 90 0.65 1.90 -13.03
N ARG A 91 -0.03 2.89 -13.63
CA ARG A 91 -0.58 2.78 -14.99
C ARG A 91 0.51 2.76 -16.07
N GLU A 92 1.72 3.20 -15.71
CA GLU A 92 2.89 3.14 -16.60
C GLU A 92 3.53 1.74 -16.65
N LEU A 93 3.08 0.82 -15.77
CA LEU A 93 3.59 -0.54 -15.72
C LEU A 93 2.98 -1.38 -16.84
N GLU A 94 3.81 -1.77 -17.80
CA GLU A 94 3.36 -2.53 -18.97
C GLU A 94 2.68 -3.86 -18.58
N ALA A 95 1.59 -4.21 -19.28
CA ALA A 95 0.91 -5.49 -19.13
C ALA A 95 1.66 -6.60 -19.92
N SER A 96 2.91 -6.84 -19.52
CA SER A 96 3.85 -7.75 -20.17
C SER A 96 4.54 -8.65 -19.13
N TYR A 97 5.34 -9.61 -19.59
CA TYR A 97 6.19 -10.43 -18.74
C TYR A 97 7.15 -9.55 -17.92
N ASP A 98 7.83 -8.61 -18.56
CA ASP A 98 8.79 -7.74 -17.87
C ASP A 98 8.12 -6.87 -16.80
N GLY A 99 6.91 -6.37 -17.09
CA GLY A 99 6.10 -5.63 -16.12
C GLY A 99 5.66 -6.49 -14.95
N ASP A 100 5.34 -7.76 -15.17
CA ASP A 100 4.95 -8.71 -14.13
C ASP A 100 6.15 -9.11 -13.26
N GLU A 101 7.33 -9.32 -13.87
CA GLU A 101 8.57 -9.61 -13.14
C GLU A 101 8.95 -8.44 -12.22
N TRP A 102 8.90 -7.21 -12.75
CA TRP A 102 9.17 -6.02 -11.96
C TRP A 102 8.17 -5.84 -10.81
N TYR A 103 6.87 -6.06 -11.08
CA TYR A 103 5.81 -5.99 -10.08
C TYR A 103 6.03 -7.05 -8.98
N LYS A 104 6.23 -8.32 -9.38
CA LYS A 104 6.49 -9.44 -8.49
C LYS A 104 7.66 -9.16 -7.56
N GLU A 105 8.80 -8.74 -8.14
CA GLU A 105 9.99 -8.38 -7.36
C GLU A 105 9.67 -7.31 -6.33
N ARG A 106 8.89 -6.29 -6.70
CA ARG A 106 8.58 -5.16 -5.83
C ARG A 106 7.63 -5.53 -4.69
N VAL A 107 6.59 -6.33 -4.94
CA VAL A 107 5.66 -6.74 -3.87
C VAL A 107 6.26 -7.76 -2.92
N ILE A 108 7.22 -8.57 -3.37
CA ILE A 108 7.95 -9.53 -2.53
C ILE A 108 8.99 -8.82 -1.66
N ASN A 109 9.80 -7.95 -2.24
CA ASN A 109 10.96 -7.38 -1.56
C ASN A 109 10.71 -5.98 -0.96
N GLY A 110 9.64 -5.30 -1.39
CA GLY A 110 9.38 -3.93 -0.99
C GLY A 110 10.41 -2.94 -1.57
N ALA A 111 10.55 -1.78 -0.93
CA ALA A 111 11.56 -0.79 -1.25
C ALA A 111 12.13 -0.14 0.01
N VAL A 112 13.44 -0.17 0.15
CA VAL A 112 14.18 0.49 1.23
C VAL A 112 15.18 1.47 0.61
N ARG A 113 15.23 2.70 1.14
CA ARG A 113 16.19 3.73 0.75
C ARG A 113 16.76 4.37 2.00
N ASP A 114 18.08 4.46 2.10
CA ASP A 114 18.78 5.08 3.24
C ASP A 114 18.31 4.55 4.61
N GLY A 115 18.00 3.25 4.68
CA GLY A 115 17.49 2.57 5.89
C GLY A 115 16.01 2.82 6.21
N ALA A 116 15.29 3.62 5.43
CA ALA A 116 13.86 3.85 5.57
C ALA A 116 13.05 2.95 4.62
N VAL A 117 11.98 2.34 5.14
CA VAL A 117 11.05 1.55 4.33
C VAL A 117 10.12 2.51 3.60
N TYR A 118 10.23 2.55 2.27
CA TYR A 118 9.34 3.32 1.39
C TYR A 118 8.14 2.50 0.94
N MET A 119 8.33 1.21 0.70
CA MET A 119 7.27 0.26 0.39
C MET A 119 7.48 -1.00 1.24
N PRO A 120 6.49 -1.43 2.02
CA PRO A 120 6.59 -2.68 2.77
C PRO A 120 6.58 -3.88 1.83
N ARG A 121 7.00 -5.03 2.35
CA ARG A 121 6.91 -6.32 1.66
C ARG A 121 5.45 -6.78 1.73
N MET A 122 4.71 -6.59 0.64
CA MET A 122 3.28 -6.88 0.60
C MET A 122 3.01 -8.39 0.68
N ALA A 123 3.91 -9.21 0.14
CA ALA A 123 3.83 -10.67 0.16
C ALA A 123 3.92 -11.28 1.57
N ASP A 124 4.36 -10.54 2.58
CA ASP A 124 4.37 -11.02 3.97
C ASP A 124 2.94 -11.12 4.56
N THR A 125 1.95 -10.45 3.95
CA THR A 125 0.56 -10.38 4.45
C THR A 125 -0.47 -10.77 3.40
N LEU A 126 -0.23 -10.46 2.13
CA LEU A 126 -1.15 -10.74 1.03
C LEU A 126 -0.73 -12.02 0.31
N SER A 127 -1.72 -12.86 -0.01
CA SER A 127 -1.48 -14.07 -0.80
C SER A 127 -1.08 -13.73 -2.24
N GLN A 128 -0.49 -14.71 -2.93
CA GLN A 128 -0.12 -14.59 -4.33
C GLN A 128 -1.34 -14.25 -5.19
N GLU A 129 -2.50 -14.88 -4.92
CA GLU A 129 -3.75 -14.62 -5.62
C GLU A 129 -4.20 -13.16 -5.48
N ALA A 130 -4.10 -12.61 -4.26
CA ALA A 130 -4.47 -11.21 -4.01
C ALA A 130 -3.55 -10.26 -4.76
N LEU A 131 -2.25 -10.54 -4.78
CA LEU A 131 -1.27 -9.68 -5.44
C LEU A 131 -1.40 -9.75 -6.97
N TRP A 132 -1.62 -10.93 -7.54
CA TRP A 132 -1.90 -11.04 -8.98
C TRP A 132 -3.25 -10.44 -9.38
N ALA A 133 -4.27 -10.49 -8.49
CA ALA A 133 -5.52 -9.77 -8.72
C ALA A 133 -5.31 -8.25 -8.74
N ILE A 134 -4.52 -7.70 -7.82
CA ILE A 134 -4.11 -6.29 -7.85
C ILE A 134 -3.40 -5.96 -9.17
N ARG A 135 -2.45 -6.81 -9.60
CA ARG A 135 -1.73 -6.65 -10.86
C ARG A 135 -2.65 -6.66 -12.09
N THR A 136 -3.74 -7.43 -12.01
CA THR A 136 -4.74 -7.50 -13.09
C THR A 136 -5.57 -6.22 -13.17
N TYR A 137 -5.76 -5.54 -12.04
CA TYR A 137 -6.51 -4.29 -11.96
C TYR A 137 -5.70 -3.09 -12.48
N ILE A 138 -4.40 -3.01 -12.17
CA ILE A 138 -3.54 -1.89 -12.58
C ILE A 138 -3.00 -2.08 -13.98
#